data_0c5b09e82672a747424ea148bfba3e09
#
_entry.id   0c5b09e82672a747424ea148bfba3e09
#
_cell.length_a   1.000
_cell.length_b   1.000
_cell.length_c   1.000
_cell.angle_alpha   90.00
_cell.angle_beta   90.00
_cell.angle_gamma   90.00
#
_symmetry.space_group_name_H-M   'P 1'
#
loop_
_entity.id
_entity.type
_entity.pdbx_description
1 polymer ?
#
loop_
_entity_poly.entity_id
_entity_poly.type
_entity_poly.pdbx_seq_one_letter_code
_entity_poly.pdbx_strand_id
1 'polypeptide(L)'
;MFRNTKCYCERTVKRVDSLELYDLQKTNKFTDRTLQSGDGAIFQVHTIVMMSLCPDFKDLMPEETQHSLPYSSKVISTIVELAYTGATTTDEDLLEEQLKMAKHFGIDLLTKICSDFIIATLTLGNWDQRYGLGQRFLCKHAMEQVMRFICTNLAKLDNAAELLAVEDLEAILKREDVNCTTDGLLLFLHTSSAFKSLPDDQKANLETLVQSVSRKPPEVLLSVGGWDSAPSSTTEVFNCLSNTWFKASPNIDLPLPLAYHGMEMVNNVVYTIGGYSDHATEGTEIGYRGEERRSYLTQSSYSYSYSTDNLFALDLGSLDKGWKELSFMLSKRCYVATVNYHSKYLRSFLIMFEFLD
;
A
#
# COMPACT_ATOMS: atom_id res chain seq x y z
N MET A 1 -12.72 -7.59 -15.16
CA MET A 1 -12.66 -9.06 -15.21
C MET A 1 -11.78 -9.52 -14.04
N PHE A 2 -12.34 -9.60 -12.83
CA PHE A 2 -11.59 -9.93 -11.62
C PHE A 2 -11.40 -11.43 -11.54
N ARG A 3 -10.14 -11.88 -11.51
CA ARG A 3 -9.80 -13.28 -11.33
C ARG A 3 -10.00 -13.67 -9.86
N ASN A 4 -10.67 -14.80 -9.62
CA ASN A 4 -10.76 -15.43 -8.31
C ASN A 4 -9.36 -15.53 -7.67
N THR A 5 -9.14 -14.79 -6.62
CA THR A 5 -7.86 -14.83 -5.87
C THR A 5 -7.97 -15.91 -4.81
N LYS A 6 -7.26 -17.02 -4.98
CA LYS A 6 -7.11 -18.03 -3.92
C LYS A 6 -6.16 -17.51 -2.86
N CYS A 7 -6.66 -17.25 -1.67
CA CYS A 7 -5.82 -16.91 -0.52
C CYS A 7 -5.44 -18.21 0.22
N TYR A 8 -4.14 -18.46 0.36
CA TYR A 8 -3.61 -19.59 1.13
C TYR A 8 -3.09 -19.09 2.47
N CYS A 9 -3.56 -19.69 3.56
CA CYS A 9 -2.99 -19.48 4.88
C CYS A 9 -2.20 -20.76 5.27
N GLU A 10 -0.87 -20.67 5.34
CA GLU A 10 -0.04 -21.76 5.86
C GLU A 10 -0.24 -21.92 7.37
N ARG A 11 -1.05 -22.89 7.77
CA ARG A 11 -0.97 -23.47 9.11
C ARG A 11 -0.12 -24.71 9.02
N THR A 12 1.01 -24.72 9.71
CA THR A 12 1.83 -25.93 9.92
C THR A 12 1.08 -26.89 10.84
N VAL A 13 0.06 -27.57 10.35
CA VAL A 13 -0.49 -28.76 10.99
C VAL A 13 0.18 -29.95 10.31
N LYS A 14 0.71 -30.89 11.07
CA LYS A 14 1.15 -32.20 10.55
C LYS A 14 -0.01 -32.76 9.74
N ARG A 15 0.11 -32.75 8.42
CA ARG A 15 -0.90 -33.23 7.49
C ARG A 15 -0.98 -34.75 7.63
N VAL A 16 -2.06 -35.25 8.21
CA VAL A 16 -2.69 -36.45 7.69
C VAL A 16 -3.22 -36.03 6.30
N ASP A 17 -3.03 -36.81 5.27
CA ASP A 17 -3.36 -36.41 3.91
C ASP A 17 -4.81 -35.92 3.80
N SER A 18 -4.99 -34.60 3.91
CA SER A 18 -6.30 -33.96 3.93
C SER A 18 -7.02 -34.10 2.58
N LEU A 19 -6.27 -34.35 1.51
CA LEU A 19 -6.80 -34.60 0.18
C LEU A 19 -7.53 -35.95 0.10
N GLU A 20 -7.02 -37.01 0.74
CA GLU A 20 -7.69 -38.30 0.81
C GLU A 20 -9.02 -38.19 1.59
N LEU A 21 -9.04 -37.46 2.70
CA LEU A 21 -10.27 -37.22 3.46
C LEU A 21 -11.30 -36.41 2.66
N TYR A 22 -10.86 -35.46 1.82
CA TYR A 22 -11.74 -34.69 0.96
C TYR A 22 -12.36 -35.56 -0.15
N ASP A 23 -11.58 -36.48 -0.72
CA ASP A 23 -12.09 -37.45 -1.70
C ASP A 23 -13.10 -38.43 -1.10
N LEU A 24 -12.89 -38.87 0.17
CA LEU A 24 -13.85 -39.65 0.92
C LEU A 24 -15.13 -38.87 1.18
N GLN A 25 -15.03 -37.59 1.52
CA GLN A 25 -16.19 -36.70 1.68
C GLN A 25 -16.99 -36.57 0.39
N LYS A 26 -16.33 -36.30 -0.75
CA LYS A 26 -16.97 -36.19 -2.06
C LYS A 26 -17.71 -37.47 -2.49
N THR A 27 -17.21 -38.61 -2.05
CA THR A 27 -17.82 -39.93 -2.30
C THR A 27 -18.76 -40.41 -1.21
N ASN A 28 -19.04 -39.56 -0.20
CA ASN A 28 -19.89 -39.84 0.98
C ASN A 28 -19.45 -41.11 1.76
N LYS A 29 -18.14 -41.37 1.81
CA LYS A 29 -17.59 -42.50 2.55
C LYS A 29 -17.15 -42.08 3.94
N PHE A 30 -17.55 -42.90 4.94
CA PHE A 30 -17.20 -42.73 6.37
C PHE A 30 -17.69 -41.40 6.97
N THR A 31 -18.59 -40.69 6.31
CA THR A 31 -19.25 -39.48 6.83
C THR A 31 -20.20 -39.86 7.96
N ASP A 32 -20.23 -39.09 9.00
CA ASP A 32 -21.03 -39.33 10.21
C ASP A 32 -22.07 -38.22 10.48
N ARG A 33 -22.08 -37.18 9.63
CA ARG A 33 -23.02 -36.08 9.79
C ARG A 33 -23.50 -35.50 8.46
N THR A 34 -24.75 -35.01 8.48
CA THR A 34 -25.41 -34.40 7.32
C THR A 34 -25.71 -32.93 7.62
N LEU A 35 -25.24 -32.03 6.76
CA LEU A 35 -25.61 -30.62 6.76
C LEU A 35 -26.58 -30.35 5.63
N GLN A 36 -27.70 -29.71 5.94
CA GLN A 36 -28.68 -29.26 4.95
C GLN A 36 -28.63 -27.75 4.85
N SER A 37 -28.44 -27.21 3.66
CA SER A 37 -28.48 -25.77 3.39
C SER A 37 -29.91 -25.22 3.42
N GLY A 38 -30.04 -23.89 3.55
CA GLY A 38 -31.31 -23.20 3.51
C GLY A 38 -32.06 -23.35 2.18
N ASP A 39 -31.35 -23.61 1.09
CA ASP A 39 -31.85 -23.90 -0.26
C ASP A 39 -32.05 -25.42 -0.50
N GLY A 40 -31.90 -26.25 0.53
CA GLY A 40 -32.23 -27.67 0.53
C GLY A 40 -31.12 -28.61 0.04
N ALA A 41 -29.92 -28.12 -0.29
CA ALA A 41 -28.78 -28.97 -0.67
C ALA A 41 -28.25 -29.75 0.54
N ILE A 42 -27.73 -30.96 0.31
CA ILE A 42 -27.26 -31.88 1.35
C ILE A 42 -25.74 -32.06 1.21
N PHE A 43 -25.05 -31.93 2.32
CA PHE A 43 -23.58 -32.14 2.45
C PHE A 43 -23.33 -33.20 3.50
N GLN A 44 -22.69 -34.30 3.11
CA GLN A 44 -22.22 -35.32 4.03
C GLN A 44 -20.81 -34.95 4.49
N VAL A 45 -20.56 -34.91 5.79
CA VAL A 45 -19.28 -34.44 6.34
C VAL A 45 -18.76 -35.38 7.45
N HIS A 46 -17.47 -35.28 7.76
CA HIS A 46 -16.86 -35.91 8.92
C HIS A 46 -16.83 -34.91 10.06
N THR A 47 -17.49 -35.21 11.16
CA THR A 47 -17.55 -34.34 12.36
C THR A 47 -16.16 -33.91 12.81
N ILE A 48 -15.20 -34.82 12.84
CA ILE A 48 -13.84 -34.55 13.30
C ILE A 48 -13.13 -33.51 12.43
N VAL A 49 -13.40 -33.49 11.12
CA VAL A 49 -12.81 -32.51 10.20
C VAL A 49 -13.46 -31.14 10.40
N MET A 50 -14.78 -31.09 10.54
CA MET A 50 -15.49 -29.85 10.82
C MET A 50 -15.07 -29.23 12.17
N MET A 51 -14.87 -30.05 13.21
CA MET A 51 -14.37 -29.61 14.51
C MET A 51 -12.93 -29.08 14.46
N SER A 52 -12.12 -29.51 13.50
CA SER A 52 -10.77 -28.95 13.33
C SER A 52 -10.80 -27.51 12.81
N LEU A 53 -11.82 -27.12 12.08
CA LEU A 53 -12.07 -25.75 11.60
C LEU A 53 -12.80 -24.91 12.65
N CYS A 54 -13.83 -25.48 13.26
CA CYS A 54 -14.67 -24.86 14.28
C CYS A 54 -14.73 -25.81 15.51
N PRO A 55 -13.98 -25.55 16.60
CA PRO A 55 -14.00 -26.41 17.79
C PRO A 55 -15.38 -26.57 18.41
N ASP A 56 -16.18 -25.50 18.36
CA ASP A 56 -17.54 -25.49 18.93
C ASP A 56 -18.60 -26.12 18.01
N PHE A 57 -18.19 -26.68 16.87
CA PHE A 57 -19.09 -27.27 15.89
C PHE A 57 -20.01 -28.34 16.51
N LYS A 58 -19.48 -29.14 17.42
CA LYS A 58 -20.23 -30.19 18.13
C LYS A 58 -21.31 -29.61 19.05
N ASP A 59 -21.00 -28.51 19.73
CA ASP A 59 -21.89 -27.89 20.72
C ASP A 59 -22.99 -27.06 20.04
N LEU A 60 -22.67 -26.49 18.88
CA LEU A 60 -23.61 -25.75 18.05
C LEU A 60 -24.54 -26.68 17.25
N MET A 61 -24.17 -27.97 17.14
CA MET A 61 -24.95 -28.99 16.45
C MET A 61 -25.26 -30.13 17.40
N PRO A 62 -26.50 -30.20 17.93
CA PRO A 62 -26.93 -31.27 18.88
C PRO A 62 -26.79 -32.66 18.25
N GLU A 63 -27.01 -33.70 19.05
CA GLU A 63 -26.72 -35.11 18.72
C GLU A 63 -27.45 -35.68 17.49
N GLU A 64 -28.37 -34.92 16.88
CA GLU A 64 -29.05 -35.31 15.66
C GLU A 64 -28.05 -35.41 14.48
N THR A 65 -28.25 -36.45 13.66
CA THR A 65 -27.37 -36.73 12.53
C THR A 65 -27.56 -35.77 11.35
N GLN A 66 -28.69 -35.03 11.32
CA GLN A 66 -29.03 -34.08 10.25
C GLN A 66 -29.31 -32.70 10.83
N HIS A 67 -28.63 -31.66 10.29
CA HIS A 67 -28.82 -30.27 10.69
C HIS A 67 -29.12 -29.37 9.51
N SER A 68 -30.16 -28.56 9.64
CA SER A 68 -30.48 -27.49 8.70
C SER A 68 -29.82 -26.20 9.11
N LEU A 69 -29.05 -25.63 8.21
CA LEU A 69 -28.33 -24.34 8.39
C LEU A 69 -28.97 -23.28 7.52
N PRO A 70 -29.24 -22.07 8.04
CA PRO A 70 -29.92 -21.01 7.31
C PRO A 70 -28.97 -20.28 6.32
N TYR A 71 -28.10 -21.04 5.65
CA TYR A 71 -27.08 -20.53 4.72
C TYR A 71 -27.26 -21.20 3.35
N SER A 72 -26.85 -20.48 2.30
CA SER A 72 -26.90 -21.02 0.94
C SER A 72 -25.94 -22.21 0.76
N SER A 73 -26.29 -23.08 -0.18
CA SER A 73 -25.45 -24.24 -0.53
C SER A 73 -24.04 -23.82 -0.97
N LYS A 74 -23.90 -22.67 -1.63
CA LYS A 74 -22.60 -22.11 -2.02
C LYS A 74 -21.73 -21.81 -0.81
N VAL A 75 -22.28 -21.17 0.23
CA VAL A 75 -21.53 -20.82 1.44
C VAL A 75 -21.19 -22.06 2.26
N ILE A 76 -22.10 -23.02 2.40
CA ILE A 76 -21.80 -24.29 3.05
C ILE A 76 -20.70 -25.05 2.30
N SER A 77 -20.75 -25.07 0.97
CA SER A 77 -19.68 -25.68 0.17
C SER A 77 -18.32 -25.05 0.44
N THR A 78 -18.23 -23.71 0.56
CA THR A 78 -16.96 -23.03 0.85
C THR A 78 -16.39 -23.40 2.22
N ILE A 79 -17.25 -23.61 3.21
CA ILE A 79 -16.77 -24.03 4.56
C ILE A 79 -16.37 -25.49 4.57
N VAL A 80 -17.10 -26.36 3.89
CA VAL A 80 -16.67 -27.74 3.72
C VAL A 80 -15.33 -27.79 3.02
N GLU A 81 -15.15 -27.08 1.91
CA GLU A 81 -13.86 -26.97 1.21
C GLU A 81 -12.76 -26.48 2.16
N LEU A 82 -13.03 -25.40 2.92
CA LEU A 82 -12.07 -24.82 3.88
C LEU A 82 -11.67 -25.84 4.96
N ALA A 83 -12.60 -26.60 5.50
CA ALA A 83 -12.32 -27.59 6.54
C ALA A 83 -11.40 -28.71 6.05
N TYR A 84 -11.59 -29.18 4.83
CA TYR A 84 -10.82 -30.30 4.26
C TYR A 84 -9.52 -29.86 3.58
N THR A 85 -9.47 -28.67 2.99
CA THR A 85 -8.32 -28.23 2.19
C THR A 85 -7.49 -27.14 2.86
N GLY A 86 -8.03 -26.47 3.87
CA GLY A 86 -7.44 -25.27 4.48
C GLY A 86 -7.52 -24.03 3.59
N ALA A 87 -8.21 -24.10 2.46
CA ALA A 87 -8.37 -23.01 1.51
C ALA A 87 -9.80 -22.95 0.96
N THR A 88 -10.27 -21.76 0.67
CA THR A 88 -11.55 -21.55 -0.04
C THR A 88 -11.50 -20.24 -0.82
N THR A 89 -12.53 -20.00 -1.62
CA THR A 89 -12.68 -18.76 -2.39
C THR A 89 -13.81 -17.92 -1.82
N THR A 90 -13.68 -16.60 -1.97
CA THR A 90 -14.76 -15.66 -1.72
C THR A 90 -14.95 -14.76 -2.94
N ASP A 91 -16.15 -14.26 -3.11
CA ASP A 91 -16.51 -13.27 -4.11
C ASP A 91 -17.51 -12.27 -3.50
N GLU A 92 -17.93 -11.30 -4.29
CA GLU A 92 -18.81 -10.23 -3.86
C GLU A 92 -20.17 -10.76 -3.36
N ASP A 93 -20.72 -11.76 -4.03
CA ASP A 93 -22.05 -12.31 -3.73
C ASP A 93 -22.06 -13.16 -2.45
N LEU A 94 -20.94 -13.81 -2.15
CA LEU A 94 -20.81 -14.71 -1.00
C LEU A 94 -20.28 -14.02 0.26
N LEU A 95 -19.60 -12.88 0.12
CA LEU A 95 -18.84 -12.21 1.19
C LEU A 95 -19.67 -12.00 2.47
N GLU A 96 -20.85 -11.39 2.35
CA GLU A 96 -21.65 -11.05 3.53
C GLU A 96 -22.16 -12.31 4.25
N GLU A 97 -22.61 -13.31 3.49
CA GLU A 97 -23.12 -14.55 4.03
C GLU A 97 -21.99 -15.40 4.66
N GLN A 98 -20.80 -15.42 4.05
CA GLN A 98 -19.61 -16.03 4.62
C GLN A 98 -19.18 -15.36 5.93
N LEU A 99 -19.24 -14.03 6.02
CA LEU A 99 -18.95 -13.30 7.25
C LEU A 99 -19.95 -13.59 8.36
N LYS A 100 -21.25 -13.68 8.02
CA LYS A 100 -22.32 -14.11 8.97
C LYS A 100 -22.04 -15.49 9.52
N MET A 101 -21.68 -16.44 8.65
CA MET A 101 -21.37 -17.80 9.03
C MET A 101 -20.07 -17.89 9.83
N ALA A 102 -19.03 -17.18 9.42
CA ALA A 102 -17.77 -17.11 10.15
C ALA A 102 -17.96 -16.63 11.58
N LYS A 103 -18.80 -15.60 11.78
CA LYS A 103 -19.15 -15.09 13.11
C LYS A 103 -20.01 -16.06 13.90
N HIS A 104 -20.99 -16.73 13.27
CA HIS A 104 -21.86 -17.69 13.91
C HIS A 104 -21.10 -18.89 14.46
N PHE A 105 -20.15 -19.41 13.71
CA PHE A 105 -19.37 -20.60 14.07
C PHE A 105 -17.97 -20.28 14.66
N GLY A 106 -17.60 -19.01 14.87
CA GLY A 106 -16.30 -18.64 15.37
C GLY A 106 -15.12 -19.03 14.46
N ILE A 107 -15.32 -19.02 13.14
CA ILE A 107 -14.30 -19.47 12.16
C ILE A 107 -13.36 -18.32 11.81
N ASP A 108 -12.29 -18.15 12.62
CA ASP A 108 -11.30 -17.08 12.44
C ASP A 108 -10.63 -17.10 11.06
N LEU A 109 -10.37 -18.30 10.54
CA LEU A 109 -9.73 -18.45 9.22
C LEU A 109 -10.62 -17.90 8.10
N LEU A 110 -11.93 -18.17 8.14
CA LEU A 110 -12.90 -17.61 7.16
C LEU A 110 -13.02 -16.10 7.32
N THR A 111 -13.06 -15.60 8.56
CA THR A 111 -13.04 -14.15 8.86
C THR A 111 -11.82 -13.48 8.25
N LYS A 112 -10.64 -14.12 8.35
CA LYS A 112 -9.40 -13.61 7.75
C LYS A 112 -9.47 -13.59 6.22
N ILE A 113 -9.93 -14.68 5.58
CA ILE A 113 -10.07 -14.75 4.12
C ILE A 113 -11.01 -13.65 3.60
N CYS A 114 -12.17 -13.45 4.25
CA CYS A 114 -13.10 -12.39 3.91
C CYS A 114 -12.51 -10.99 4.15
N SER A 115 -11.71 -10.80 5.21
CA SER A 115 -11.01 -9.56 5.50
C SER A 115 -9.97 -9.23 4.43
N ASP A 116 -9.17 -10.21 4.02
CA ASP A 116 -8.17 -10.06 2.96
C ASP A 116 -8.85 -9.70 1.61
N PHE A 117 -10.02 -10.30 1.33
CA PHE A 117 -10.81 -9.96 0.15
C PHE A 117 -11.35 -8.52 0.20
N ILE A 118 -11.88 -8.09 1.35
CA ILE A 118 -12.34 -6.70 1.56
C ILE A 118 -11.21 -5.72 1.24
N ILE A 119 -10.03 -5.96 1.79
CA ILE A 119 -8.86 -5.09 1.60
C ILE A 119 -8.43 -5.06 0.12
N ALA A 120 -8.35 -6.23 -0.51
CA ALA A 120 -7.88 -6.36 -1.90
C ALA A 120 -8.84 -5.75 -2.93
N THR A 121 -10.14 -5.64 -2.60
CA THR A 121 -11.19 -5.11 -3.49
C THR A 121 -11.69 -3.72 -3.11
N LEU A 122 -11.08 -3.08 -2.11
CA LEU A 122 -11.48 -1.76 -1.61
C LEU A 122 -11.21 -0.66 -2.66
N THR A 123 -12.25 0.14 -2.95
CA THR A 123 -12.22 1.21 -3.94
C THR A 123 -13.03 2.42 -3.45
N LEU A 124 -12.90 3.57 -4.13
CA LEU A 124 -13.72 4.75 -3.86
C LEU A 124 -15.23 4.52 -4.07
N GLY A 125 -15.62 3.52 -4.88
CA GLY A 125 -17.02 3.24 -5.18
C GLY A 125 -17.68 2.20 -4.28
N ASN A 126 -16.93 1.54 -3.36
CA ASN A 126 -17.49 0.49 -2.49
C ASN A 126 -17.06 0.63 -1.01
N TRP A 127 -16.35 1.70 -0.66
CA TRP A 127 -15.81 1.89 0.69
C TRP A 127 -16.89 1.87 1.78
N ASP A 128 -18.04 2.47 1.53
CA ASP A 128 -19.19 2.57 2.42
C ASP A 128 -19.78 1.19 2.74
N GLN A 129 -19.97 0.37 1.72
CA GLN A 129 -20.40 -1.03 1.89
C GLN A 129 -19.37 -1.82 2.70
N ARG A 130 -18.06 -1.66 2.41
CA ARG A 130 -16.97 -2.32 3.13
C ARG A 130 -16.87 -1.86 4.58
N TYR A 131 -17.03 -0.57 4.82
CA TYR A 131 -17.11 0.00 6.15
C TYR A 131 -18.29 -0.61 6.94
N GLY A 132 -19.50 -0.66 6.34
CA GLY A 132 -20.68 -1.27 6.95
C GLY A 132 -20.53 -2.77 7.24
N LEU A 133 -19.85 -3.53 6.39
CA LEU A 133 -19.51 -4.93 6.66
C LEU A 133 -18.53 -5.05 7.84
N GLY A 134 -17.51 -4.21 7.88
CA GLY A 134 -16.55 -4.17 8.99
C GLY A 134 -17.21 -3.89 10.33
N GLN A 135 -18.08 -2.90 10.41
CA GLN A 135 -18.84 -2.55 11.60
C GLN A 135 -19.73 -3.70 12.10
N ARG A 136 -20.46 -4.35 11.20
CA ARG A 136 -21.40 -5.44 11.54
C ARG A 136 -20.71 -6.72 12.00
N PHE A 137 -19.58 -7.06 11.40
CA PHE A 137 -18.91 -8.34 11.63
C PHE A 137 -17.62 -8.24 12.44
N LEU A 138 -17.29 -7.05 12.97
CA LEU A 138 -16.12 -6.81 13.82
C LEU A 138 -14.80 -7.33 13.24
N CYS A 139 -14.63 -7.21 11.92
CA CYS A 139 -13.39 -7.55 11.22
C CYS A 139 -12.31 -6.50 11.53
N LYS A 140 -11.70 -6.56 12.73
CA LYS A 140 -10.76 -5.52 13.23
C LYS A 140 -9.67 -5.18 12.22
N HIS A 141 -9.04 -6.20 11.63
CA HIS A 141 -7.97 -5.98 10.66
C HIS A 141 -8.47 -5.29 9.39
N ALA A 142 -9.58 -5.76 8.82
CA ALA A 142 -10.19 -5.13 7.65
C ALA A 142 -10.66 -3.71 7.97
N MET A 143 -11.26 -3.50 9.15
CA MET A 143 -11.71 -2.18 9.58
C MET A 143 -10.56 -1.19 9.69
N GLU A 144 -9.41 -1.59 10.23
CA GLU A 144 -8.22 -0.73 10.28
C GLU A 144 -7.73 -0.32 8.88
N GLN A 145 -7.72 -1.23 7.92
CA GLN A 145 -7.35 -0.92 6.54
C GLN A 145 -8.39 -0.04 5.84
N VAL A 146 -9.69 -0.28 6.07
CA VAL A 146 -10.76 0.59 5.56
C VAL A 146 -10.63 1.99 6.15
N MET A 147 -10.37 2.15 7.45
CA MET A 147 -10.15 3.44 8.08
C MET A 147 -8.92 4.15 7.52
N ARG A 148 -7.82 3.43 7.26
CA ARG A 148 -6.65 4.00 6.60
C ARG A 148 -6.97 4.49 5.19
N PHE A 149 -7.73 3.70 4.42
CA PHE A 149 -8.20 4.09 3.10
C PHE A 149 -9.07 5.35 3.15
N ILE A 150 -10.00 5.43 4.12
CA ILE A 150 -10.83 6.62 4.37
C ILE A 150 -9.94 7.84 4.65
N CYS A 151 -8.98 7.73 5.57
CA CYS A 151 -8.06 8.81 5.91
C CYS A 151 -7.26 9.31 4.70
N THR A 152 -6.76 8.39 3.88
CA THR A 152 -5.97 8.73 2.68
C THR A 152 -6.81 9.38 1.59
N ASN A 153 -8.09 9.06 1.49
CA ASN A 153 -8.97 9.49 0.40
C ASN A 153 -10.10 10.42 0.85
N LEU A 154 -10.09 10.95 2.06
CA LEU A 154 -11.22 11.63 2.70
C LEU A 154 -11.86 12.72 1.82
N ALA A 155 -11.04 13.50 1.13
CA ALA A 155 -11.51 14.57 0.23
C ALA A 155 -12.17 14.06 -1.08
N LYS A 156 -12.06 12.76 -1.37
CA LYS A 156 -12.58 12.12 -2.61
C LYS A 156 -13.76 11.20 -2.33
N LEU A 157 -14.10 10.97 -1.05
CA LEU A 157 -15.16 10.07 -0.66
C LEU A 157 -16.49 10.78 -0.60
N ASP A 158 -17.41 10.36 -1.43
CA ASP A 158 -18.80 10.81 -1.36
C ASP A 158 -19.47 10.29 -0.08
N ASN A 159 -20.32 11.13 0.53
CA ASN A 159 -21.14 10.80 1.71
C ASN A 159 -20.37 10.36 2.98
N ALA A 160 -19.04 10.47 3.03
CA ALA A 160 -18.27 10.07 4.21
C ALA A 160 -18.70 10.83 5.48
N ALA A 161 -19.03 12.12 5.35
CA ALA A 161 -19.54 12.93 6.44
C ALA A 161 -20.91 12.50 6.99
N GLU A 162 -21.69 11.76 6.20
CA GLU A 162 -23.01 11.27 6.60
C GLU A 162 -22.97 9.88 7.23
N LEU A 163 -22.01 9.06 6.82
CA LEU A 163 -21.96 7.64 7.16
C LEU A 163 -21.08 7.31 8.36
N LEU A 164 -20.07 8.15 8.65
CA LEU A 164 -19.13 7.88 9.73
C LEU A 164 -19.75 8.17 11.11
N ALA A 165 -19.55 7.23 12.04
CA ALA A 165 -19.95 7.38 13.43
C ALA A 165 -19.04 8.39 14.17
N VAL A 166 -19.50 8.88 15.33
CA VAL A 166 -18.74 9.87 16.14
C VAL A 166 -17.38 9.32 16.55
N GLU A 167 -17.33 8.06 16.96
CA GLU A 167 -16.11 7.37 17.38
C GLU A 167 -15.09 7.28 16.25
N ASP A 168 -15.55 7.06 15.04
CA ASP A 168 -14.70 7.00 13.85
C ASP A 168 -14.23 8.39 13.42
N LEU A 169 -15.07 9.42 13.55
CA LEU A 169 -14.66 10.81 13.35
C LEU A 169 -13.53 11.17 14.32
N GLU A 170 -13.68 10.87 15.61
CA GLU A 170 -12.64 11.14 16.60
C GLU A 170 -11.35 10.37 16.31
N ALA A 171 -11.47 9.10 15.88
CA ALA A 171 -10.32 8.28 15.49
C ALA A 171 -9.59 8.87 14.26
N ILE A 172 -10.32 9.34 13.26
CA ILE A 172 -9.76 10.02 12.08
C ILE A 172 -9.04 11.31 12.49
N LEU A 173 -9.67 12.14 13.31
CA LEU A 173 -9.12 13.44 13.71
C LEU A 173 -7.83 13.32 14.54
N LYS A 174 -7.63 12.21 15.25
CA LYS A 174 -6.39 11.92 16.01
C LYS A 174 -5.21 11.47 15.12
N ARG A 175 -5.45 11.16 13.87
CA ARG A 175 -4.41 10.63 12.97
C ARG A 175 -3.62 11.75 12.30
N GLU A 176 -2.31 11.52 12.15
CA GLU A 176 -1.40 12.42 11.44
C GLU A 176 -1.42 12.17 9.91
N ASP A 177 -1.85 10.96 9.48
CA ASP A 177 -1.82 10.50 8.08
C ASP A 177 -3.12 10.78 7.29
N VAL A 178 -3.98 11.67 7.77
CA VAL A 178 -5.19 12.07 7.05
C VAL A 178 -4.84 13.00 5.89
N ASN A 179 -5.19 12.59 4.68
CA ASN A 179 -4.97 13.37 3.46
C ASN A 179 -6.04 14.46 3.28
N CYS A 180 -6.02 15.44 4.17
CA CYS A 180 -6.92 16.58 4.14
C CYS A 180 -6.31 17.78 4.87
N THR A 181 -6.53 18.99 4.37
CA THR A 181 -6.11 20.22 5.05
C THR A 181 -6.91 20.45 6.33
N THR A 182 -6.39 21.27 7.23
CA THR A 182 -7.11 21.64 8.47
C THR A 182 -8.47 22.24 8.14
N ASP A 183 -8.55 23.18 7.19
CA ASP A 183 -9.81 23.79 6.77
C ASP A 183 -10.76 22.79 6.12
N GLY A 184 -10.23 21.89 5.30
CA GLY A 184 -11.00 20.79 4.70
C GLY A 184 -11.60 19.85 5.75
N LEU A 185 -10.85 19.55 6.83
CA LEU A 185 -11.34 18.73 7.94
C LEU A 185 -12.39 19.45 8.78
N LEU A 186 -12.23 20.74 9.01
CA LEU A 186 -13.28 21.54 9.68
C LEU A 186 -14.57 21.54 8.84
N LEU A 187 -14.45 21.76 7.54
CA LEU A 187 -15.60 21.70 6.63
C LEU A 187 -16.25 20.30 6.65
N PHE A 188 -15.45 19.24 6.55
CA PHE A 188 -15.92 17.86 6.64
C PHE A 188 -16.65 17.60 7.97
N LEU A 189 -16.07 18.04 9.10
CA LEU A 189 -16.65 17.89 10.42
C LEU A 189 -18.00 18.60 10.52
N HIS A 190 -18.09 19.87 10.08
CA HIS A 190 -19.32 20.64 10.09
C HIS A 190 -20.41 20.12 9.13
N THR A 191 -20.04 19.39 8.10
CA THR A 191 -21.01 18.71 7.20
C THR A 191 -21.52 17.41 7.80
N SER A 192 -20.76 16.76 8.70
CA SER A 192 -21.11 15.49 9.31
C SER A 192 -22.43 15.52 10.09
N SER A 193 -23.31 14.56 9.82
CA SER A 193 -24.56 14.38 10.57
C SER A 193 -24.32 13.94 12.00
N ALA A 194 -23.32 13.10 12.23
CA ALA A 194 -22.90 12.67 13.56
C ALA A 194 -22.44 13.86 14.40
N PHE A 195 -21.57 14.73 13.85
CA PHE A 195 -21.11 15.94 14.52
C PHE A 195 -22.25 16.91 14.85
N LYS A 196 -23.17 17.13 13.91
CA LYS A 196 -24.32 18.06 14.13
C LYS A 196 -25.19 17.66 15.30
N SER A 197 -25.29 16.38 15.62
CA SER A 197 -26.10 15.83 16.71
C SER A 197 -25.43 15.93 18.09
N LEU A 198 -24.12 16.28 18.14
CA LEU A 198 -23.38 16.36 19.42
C LEU A 198 -23.72 17.61 20.24
N PRO A 199 -23.54 17.54 21.57
CA PRO A 199 -23.50 18.72 22.45
C PRO A 199 -22.37 19.68 22.10
N ASP A 200 -22.53 20.96 22.40
CA ASP A 200 -21.59 22.02 22.01
C ASP A 200 -20.20 21.86 22.65
N ASP A 201 -20.10 21.30 23.84
CA ASP A 201 -18.83 20.98 24.51
C ASP A 201 -18.03 19.87 23.74
N GLN A 202 -18.72 18.85 23.25
CA GLN A 202 -18.10 17.80 22.44
C GLN A 202 -17.72 18.31 21.06
N LYS A 203 -18.52 19.18 20.45
CA LYS A 203 -18.17 19.84 19.19
C LYS A 203 -16.89 20.64 19.32
N ALA A 204 -16.78 21.48 20.36
CA ALA A 204 -15.60 22.29 20.64
C ALA A 204 -14.33 21.41 20.85
N ASN A 205 -14.48 20.26 21.51
CA ASN A 205 -13.37 19.30 21.68
C ASN A 205 -12.89 18.74 20.35
N LEU A 206 -13.79 18.34 19.44
CA LEU A 206 -13.42 17.82 18.12
C LEU A 206 -12.79 18.89 17.24
N GLU A 207 -13.28 20.14 17.26
CA GLU A 207 -12.68 21.27 16.56
C GLU A 207 -11.26 21.57 17.07
N THR A 208 -11.07 21.54 18.38
CA THR A 208 -9.74 21.69 19.00
C THR A 208 -8.80 20.57 18.54
N LEU A 209 -9.30 19.35 18.47
CA LEU A 209 -8.52 18.19 17.98
C LEU A 209 -8.08 18.36 16.53
N VAL A 210 -8.94 18.91 15.66
CA VAL A 210 -8.56 19.24 14.27
C VAL A 210 -7.36 20.16 14.21
N GLN A 211 -7.31 21.16 15.10
CA GLN A 211 -6.24 22.17 15.13
C GLN A 211 -4.96 21.69 15.82
N SER A 212 -5.08 20.77 16.80
CA SER A 212 -3.94 20.32 17.62
C SER A 212 -3.05 19.28 16.97
N VAL A 213 -3.57 18.52 15.99
CA VAL A 213 -2.82 17.46 15.34
C VAL A 213 -2.09 17.98 14.09
N SER A 214 -0.76 17.91 14.11
CA SER A 214 0.05 18.19 12.92
C SER A 214 -0.05 17.02 11.92
N ARG A 215 -0.62 17.30 10.75
CA ARG A 215 -0.84 16.27 9.72
C ARG A 215 0.26 16.26 8.70
N LYS A 216 0.72 15.06 8.39
CA LYS A 216 1.75 14.81 7.38
C LYS A 216 1.06 14.37 6.09
N PRO A 217 1.40 14.95 4.94
CA PRO A 217 0.85 14.48 3.67
C PRO A 217 1.29 13.02 3.43
N PRO A 218 0.41 12.15 2.89
CA PRO A 218 0.76 10.76 2.56
C PRO A 218 1.74 10.67 1.41
N GLU A 219 1.74 11.70 0.56
CA GLU A 219 2.63 11.81 -0.60
C GLU A 219 3.18 13.23 -0.69
N VAL A 220 4.43 13.34 -1.11
CA VAL A 220 5.11 14.59 -1.42
C VAL A 220 5.82 14.46 -2.76
N LEU A 221 6.00 15.58 -3.47
CA LEU A 221 6.93 15.62 -4.58
C LEU A 221 8.29 16.09 -4.07
N LEU A 222 9.34 15.44 -4.51
CA LEU A 222 10.71 15.78 -4.17
C LEU A 222 11.37 16.39 -5.40
N SER A 223 11.90 17.60 -5.26
CA SER A 223 12.76 18.25 -6.25
C SER A 223 14.17 18.30 -5.69
N VAL A 224 15.14 17.80 -6.42
CA VAL A 224 16.52 17.69 -5.96
C VAL A 224 17.44 18.36 -6.96
N GLY A 225 18.21 19.33 -6.51
CA GLY A 225 19.11 20.10 -7.38
C GLY A 225 18.34 20.91 -8.43
N GLY A 226 18.89 20.98 -9.63
CA GLY A 226 18.31 21.74 -10.75
C GLY A 226 19.13 22.96 -11.12
N TRP A 227 18.54 23.86 -11.94
CA TRP A 227 19.20 25.06 -12.43
C TRP A 227 18.47 26.31 -11.94
N ASP A 228 19.20 27.15 -11.20
CA ASP A 228 18.77 28.49 -10.83
C ASP A 228 19.95 29.45 -11.00
N SER A 229 20.07 30.08 -12.18
CA SER A 229 21.25 30.85 -12.61
C SER A 229 22.59 30.09 -12.59
N ALA A 230 22.67 29.01 -11.81
CA ALA A 230 23.76 28.04 -11.67
C ALA A 230 23.19 26.68 -11.21
N PRO A 231 23.97 25.58 -11.29
CA PRO A 231 23.59 24.31 -10.67
C PRO A 231 23.32 24.47 -9.18
N SER A 232 22.29 23.80 -8.68
CA SER A 232 21.87 23.84 -7.28
C SER A 232 22.08 22.50 -6.58
N SER A 233 22.35 22.53 -5.28
CA SER A 233 22.34 21.34 -4.40
C SER A 233 21.04 21.22 -3.60
N THR A 234 20.17 22.23 -3.67
CA THR A 234 18.99 22.35 -2.82
C THR A 234 17.99 21.25 -3.08
N THR A 235 17.47 20.70 -1.99
CA THR A 235 16.34 19.79 -2.02
C THR A 235 15.08 20.51 -1.56
N GLU A 236 14.03 20.45 -2.35
CA GLU A 236 12.73 21.05 -2.07
C GLU A 236 11.64 19.99 -2.06
N VAL A 237 10.65 20.20 -1.22
CA VAL A 237 9.51 19.29 -1.04
C VAL A 237 8.22 20.06 -1.31
N PHE A 238 7.40 19.54 -2.21
CA PHE A 238 6.06 20.03 -2.42
C PHE A 238 5.08 19.23 -1.57
N ASN A 239 4.38 19.91 -0.70
CA ASN A 239 3.29 19.36 0.09
C ASN A 239 1.99 19.43 -0.72
N CYS A 240 1.50 18.28 -1.19
CA CYS A 240 0.28 18.18 -1.99
C CYS A 240 -0.98 18.59 -1.22
N LEU A 241 -0.97 18.54 0.11
CA LEU A 241 -2.12 18.97 0.94
C LEU A 241 -2.22 20.49 1.02
N SER A 242 -1.13 21.16 1.36
CA SER A 242 -1.09 22.61 1.52
C SER A 242 -0.86 23.36 0.19
N ASN A 243 -0.56 22.65 -0.89
CA ASN A 243 -0.20 23.21 -2.20
C ASN A 243 0.96 24.22 -2.08
N THR A 244 1.97 23.88 -1.27
CA THR A 244 3.12 24.76 -1.00
C THR A 244 4.44 24.02 -1.15
N TRP A 245 5.47 24.73 -1.61
CA TRP A 245 6.84 24.29 -1.58
C TRP A 245 7.53 24.74 -0.29
N PHE A 246 8.39 23.91 0.23
CA PHE A 246 9.29 24.26 1.34
C PHE A 246 10.66 23.61 1.13
N LYS A 247 11.69 24.28 1.62
CA LYS A 247 13.03 23.78 1.56
C LYS A 247 13.19 22.64 2.56
N ALA A 248 13.79 21.56 2.13
CA ALA A 248 14.06 20.42 2.99
C ALA A 248 15.20 20.72 3.99
N SER A 249 15.47 19.81 4.90
CA SER A 249 16.61 19.94 5.82
C SER A 249 17.93 19.91 5.04
N PRO A 250 18.91 20.79 5.38
CA PRO A 250 20.17 20.85 4.65
C PRO A 250 20.97 19.54 4.58
N ASN A 251 20.74 18.61 5.50
CA ASN A 251 21.41 17.31 5.50
C ASN A 251 20.96 16.37 4.35
N ILE A 252 19.88 16.72 3.64
CA ILE A 252 19.42 16.03 2.45
C ILE A 252 19.58 16.84 1.17
N ASP A 253 20.29 17.97 1.22
CA ASP A 253 20.79 18.63 0.02
C ASP A 253 21.87 17.77 -0.65
N LEU A 254 21.99 17.86 -1.98
CA LEU A 254 23.01 17.13 -2.71
C LEU A 254 24.42 17.47 -2.24
N PRO A 255 25.33 16.50 -2.17
CA PRO A 255 26.72 16.75 -1.84
C PRO A 255 27.44 17.64 -2.85
N LEU A 256 26.96 17.66 -4.09
CA LEU A 256 27.47 18.45 -5.21
C LEU A 256 26.30 19.16 -5.89
N PRO A 257 26.41 20.48 -6.20
CA PRO A 257 25.41 21.15 -7.02
C PRO A 257 25.28 20.48 -8.39
N LEU A 258 24.05 20.02 -8.73
CA LEU A 258 23.78 19.30 -9.96
C LEU A 258 22.57 19.88 -10.70
N ALA A 259 22.72 20.02 -12.01
CA ALA A 259 21.61 20.26 -12.94
C ALA A 259 21.60 19.19 -14.04
N TYR A 260 20.47 18.99 -14.71
CA TYR A 260 20.31 18.06 -15.82
C TYR A 260 20.76 16.61 -15.50
N HIS A 261 20.69 16.21 -14.22
CA HIS A 261 20.91 14.84 -13.77
C HIS A 261 19.63 14.01 -13.94
N GLY A 262 19.78 12.71 -14.09
CA GLY A 262 18.66 11.76 -13.98
C GLY A 262 18.31 11.54 -12.51
N MET A 263 17.02 11.40 -12.21
CA MET A 263 16.54 11.03 -10.86
C MET A 263 15.52 9.90 -10.96
N GLU A 264 15.63 8.93 -10.08
CA GLU A 264 14.70 7.80 -10.01
C GLU A 264 14.63 7.25 -8.59
N MET A 265 13.48 6.71 -8.22
CA MET A 265 13.27 6.08 -6.91
C MET A 265 13.07 4.58 -7.07
N VAL A 266 13.85 3.79 -6.33
CA VAL A 266 13.76 2.33 -6.29
C VAL A 266 13.80 1.87 -4.84
N ASN A 267 12.78 1.13 -4.39
CA ASN A 267 12.71 0.57 -3.04
C ASN A 267 12.99 1.59 -1.92
N ASN A 268 12.34 2.75 -1.97
CA ASN A 268 12.49 3.85 -1.00
C ASN A 268 13.89 4.52 -0.98
N VAL A 269 14.70 4.28 -2.01
CA VAL A 269 15.99 4.95 -2.21
C VAL A 269 15.90 5.81 -3.46
N VAL A 270 16.23 7.09 -3.32
CA VAL A 270 16.32 8.04 -4.44
C VAL A 270 17.74 8.01 -4.98
N TYR A 271 17.89 7.83 -6.28
CA TYR A 271 19.17 7.86 -6.99
C TYR A 271 19.23 9.09 -7.88
N THR A 272 20.39 9.79 -7.87
CA THR A 272 20.72 10.82 -8.85
C THR A 272 21.91 10.37 -9.68
N ILE A 273 21.84 10.56 -10.99
CA ILE A 273 22.77 9.96 -11.95
C ILE A 273 23.31 11.03 -12.89
N GLY A 274 24.61 11.23 -12.91
CA GLY A 274 25.28 12.18 -13.77
C GLY A 274 24.85 13.63 -13.51
N GLY A 275 24.77 14.42 -14.56
CA GLY A 275 24.36 15.81 -14.51
C GLY A 275 25.49 16.77 -14.89
N TYR A 276 25.19 18.06 -14.76
CA TYR A 276 26.09 19.17 -14.96
C TYR A 276 26.40 19.84 -13.62
N SER A 277 27.68 20.16 -13.37
CA SER A 277 28.13 20.88 -12.18
C SER A 277 29.27 21.84 -12.50
N ASP A 278 29.21 23.06 -11.98
CA ASP A 278 30.30 24.02 -12.08
C ASP A 278 31.48 23.67 -11.17
N HIS A 279 31.26 22.76 -10.20
CA HIS A 279 32.23 22.26 -9.23
C HIS A 279 32.69 20.85 -9.56
N ALA A 280 32.58 20.40 -10.81
CA ALA A 280 33.12 19.11 -11.20
C ALA A 280 34.62 19.11 -10.88
N THR A 281 34.99 18.47 -9.78
CA THR A 281 36.40 18.26 -9.41
C THR A 281 37.08 17.57 -10.58
N GLU A 282 38.25 18.08 -10.94
CA GLU A 282 39.17 17.38 -11.81
C GLU A 282 39.32 15.96 -11.27
N GLY A 283 38.60 15.02 -11.83
CA GLY A 283 38.74 13.61 -11.48
C GLY A 283 40.21 13.28 -11.70
N THR A 284 40.84 12.75 -10.66
CA THR A 284 42.19 12.18 -10.74
C THR A 284 42.25 11.35 -12.01
N GLU A 285 42.96 11.87 -13.02
CA GLU A 285 43.34 11.10 -14.20
C GLU A 285 43.99 9.82 -13.72
N ILE A 286 43.31 8.70 -13.78
CA ILE A 286 43.96 7.39 -13.75
C ILE A 286 44.76 7.35 -15.03
N GLY A 287 46.05 7.73 -14.91
CA GLY A 287 46.97 7.77 -16.02
C GLY A 287 47.09 6.41 -16.67
N TYR A 288 46.48 6.21 -17.79
CA TYR A 288 46.95 5.23 -18.78
C TYR A 288 48.23 5.79 -19.40
N ARG A 289 49.33 5.29 -18.91
CA ARG A 289 50.64 5.45 -19.57
C ARG A 289 50.62 4.78 -20.90
N GLY A 290 50.66 5.53 -22.00
CA GLY A 290 50.80 4.97 -23.34
C GLY A 290 50.81 6.04 -24.43
N GLU A 291 52.02 6.44 -24.79
CA GLU A 291 52.47 6.99 -26.09
C GLU A 291 52.10 8.41 -26.50
N GLU A 292 53.20 9.20 -26.61
CA GLU A 292 53.29 10.52 -27.21
C GLU A 292 52.58 10.64 -28.56
N ARG A 293 51.58 11.54 -28.62
CA ARG A 293 51.24 12.23 -29.88
C ARG A 293 51.27 13.73 -29.64
N ARG A 294 52.30 14.40 -30.10
CA ARG A 294 52.32 15.82 -30.35
C ARG A 294 51.15 16.19 -31.26
N SER A 295 50.15 16.88 -30.78
CA SER A 295 49.19 17.56 -31.61
C SER A 295 49.27 19.06 -31.38
N TYR A 296 49.36 19.77 -32.46
CA TYR A 296 49.42 21.21 -32.54
C TYR A 296 48.25 21.89 -31.94
N LEU A 297 48.48 22.72 -30.90
CA LEU A 297 47.48 23.59 -30.29
C LEU A 297 47.09 24.68 -31.28
N THR A 298 45.96 24.52 -31.92
CA THR A 298 45.21 25.66 -32.47
C THR A 298 44.28 26.16 -31.36
N GLN A 299 44.49 27.43 -31.04
CA GLN A 299 43.69 28.21 -30.11
C GLN A 299 42.24 28.30 -30.66
N SER A 300 41.31 27.46 -30.17
CA SER A 300 39.87 27.76 -30.21
C SER A 300 39.11 26.89 -29.23
N SER A 301 38.37 27.58 -28.38
CA SER A 301 37.29 27.11 -27.50
C SER A 301 37.67 26.04 -26.42
N TYR A 302 37.89 26.55 -25.24
CA TYR A 302 37.80 25.78 -24.00
C TYR A 302 36.32 25.32 -23.83
N SER A 303 35.97 24.17 -24.37
CA SER A 303 34.75 23.51 -23.93
C SER A 303 35.10 22.71 -22.67
N TYR A 304 35.01 23.34 -21.51
CA TYR A 304 35.00 22.61 -20.24
C TYR A 304 33.72 21.77 -20.22
N SER A 305 33.89 20.46 -20.31
CA SER A 305 32.78 19.54 -20.12
C SER A 305 32.47 19.47 -18.62
N TYR A 306 31.52 20.23 -18.16
CA TYR A 306 31.01 20.22 -16.78
C TYR A 306 30.10 19.04 -16.48
N SER A 307 30.00 18.06 -17.36
CA SER A 307 29.27 16.81 -17.14
C SER A 307 29.96 15.97 -16.06
N THR A 308 29.16 15.32 -15.21
CA THR A 308 29.65 14.47 -14.15
C THR A 308 29.35 12.99 -14.42
N ASP A 309 30.06 12.11 -13.75
CA ASP A 309 29.84 10.66 -13.72
C ASP A 309 29.37 10.19 -12.32
N ASN A 310 29.07 11.14 -11.43
CA ASN A 310 28.64 10.84 -10.07
C ASN A 310 27.30 10.10 -10.04
N LEU A 311 27.18 9.22 -9.05
CA LEU A 311 25.97 8.52 -8.68
C LEU A 311 25.78 8.67 -7.17
N PHE A 312 24.68 9.29 -6.76
CA PHE A 312 24.33 9.42 -5.35
C PHE A 312 23.04 8.67 -5.04
N ALA A 313 22.94 8.19 -3.81
CA ALA A 313 21.76 7.51 -3.28
C ALA A 313 21.34 8.13 -1.94
N LEU A 314 20.04 8.40 -1.80
CA LEU A 314 19.41 8.85 -0.56
C LEU A 314 18.39 7.83 -0.10
N ASP A 315 18.60 7.20 1.04
CA ASP A 315 17.63 6.31 1.67
C ASP A 315 16.59 7.13 2.45
N LEU A 316 15.35 7.13 1.97
CA LEU A 316 14.25 7.85 2.62
C LEU A 316 13.87 7.27 3.99
N GLY A 317 14.27 6.03 4.29
CA GLY A 317 14.13 5.43 5.62
C GLY A 317 15.19 5.85 6.64
N SER A 318 16.26 6.56 6.20
CA SER A 318 17.42 6.94 7.01
C SER A 318 17.94 8.32 6.60
N LEU A 319 17.08 9.34 6.57
CA LEU A 319 17.40 10.70 6.12
C LEU A 319 18.49 11.38 6.94
N ASP A 320 18.68 10.95 8.19
CA ASP A 320 19.76 11.41 9.07
C ASP A 320 21.17 11.14 8.53
N LYS A 321 21.31 10.12 7.67
CA LYS A 321 22.57 9.75 7.04
C LYS A 321 22.92 10.59 5.79
N GLY A 322 21.95 11.32 5.26
CA GLY A 322 22.10 12.09 4.02
C GLY A 322 22.38 11.23 2.79
N TRP A 323 22.89 11.88 1.74
CA TRP A 323 23.28 11.22 0.50
C TRP A 323 24.55 10.41 0.65
N LYS A 324 24.55 9.22 0.04
CA LYS A 324 25.72 8.37 -0.09
C LYS A 324 26.22 8.42 -1.53
N GLU A 325 27.49 8.71 -1.73
CA GLU A 325 28.12 8.56 -3.03
C GLU A 325 28.37 7.08 -3.33
N LEU A 326 28.02 6.67 -4.53
CA LEU A 326 28.23 5.32 -5.05
C LEU A 326 29.37 5.32 -6.09
N SER A 327 29.58 4.17 -6.74
CA SER A 327 30.58 4.06 -7.80
C SER A 327 30.22 4.95 -8.99
N PHE A 328 31.25 5.62 -9.55
CA PHE A 328 31.08 6.48 -10.73
C PHE A 328 30.61 5.70 -11.95
N MET A 329 29.92 6.39 -12.85
CA MET A 329 29.63 5.86 -14.18
C MET A 329 30.94 5.72 -15.01
N LEU A 330 30.90 4.88 -16.02
CA LEU A 330 32.04 4.70 -16.95
C LEU A 330 32.32 5.93 -17.82
N SER A 331 31.36 6.85 -17.93
CA SER A 331 31.50 8.08 -18.70
C SER A 331 30.63 9.18 -18.11
N LYS A 332 31.14 10.42 -18.16
CA LYS A 332 30.43 11.63 -17.74
C LYS A 332 29.22 11.87 -18.64
N ARG A 333 28.07 12.23 -18.06
CA ARG A 333 26.81 12.46 -18.80
C ARG A 333 25.99 13.55 -18.14
N CYS A 334 25.35 14.38 -18.92
CA CYS A 334 24.29 15.28 -18.51
C CYS A 334 23.07 15.11 -19.44
N TYR A 335 21.93 15.73 -19.11
CA TYR A 335 20.64 15.51 -19.77
C TYR A 335 20.21 14.05 -19.73
N VAL A 336 20.33 13.44 -18.56
CA VAL A 336 20.08 12.02 -18.36
C VAL A 336 18.59 11.80 -18.06
N ALA A 337 17.94 10.97 -18.88
CA ALA A 337 16.62 10.43 -18.54
C ALA A 337 16.76 9.07 -17.87
N THR A 338 16.01 8.83 -16.83
CA THR A 338 16.01 7.59 -16.07
C THR A 338 14.61 6.95 -16.07
N VAL A 339 14.55 5.64 -15.95
CA VAL A 339 13.30 4.92 -15.77
C VAL A 339 13.51 3.71 -14.87
N ASN A 340 12.59 3.50 -13.95
CA ASN A 340 12.52 2.30 -13.12
C ASN A 340 11.83 1.17 -13.92
N TYR A 341 12.52 0.06 -14.09
CA TYR A 341 11.98 -1.12 -14.75
C TYR A 341 11.93 -2.31 -13.78
N HIS A 342 10.72 -2.70 -13.38
CA HIS A 342 10.45 -3.80 -12.45
C HIS A 342 11.17 -3.71 -11.10
N SER A 343 11.40 -2.52 -10.57
CA SER A 343 12.09 -2.27 -9.28
C SER A 343 13.44 -2.98 -9.11
N LYS A 344 14.04 -3.47 -10.21
CA LYS A 344 15.31 -4.24 -10.19
C LYS A 344 16.41 -3.61 -11.02
N TYR A 345 16.07 -2.78 -12.01
CA TYR A 345 17.05 -2.21 -12.92
C TYR A 345 16.78 -0.74 -13.19
N LEU A 346 17.79 0.06 -12.98
CA LEU A 346 17.80 1.47 -13.36
C LEU A 346 18.37 1.53 -14.79
N ARG A 347 17.59 1.99 -15.76
CA ARG A 347 18.09 2.28 -17.10
C ARG A 347 18.16 3.79 -17.29
N SER A 348 19.33 4.28 -17.62
CA SER A 348 19.52 5.66 -18.05
C SER A 348 19.50 5.73 -19.58
N PHE A 349 18.71 6.61 -20.13
CA PHE A 349 18.72 6.95 -21.55
C PHE A 349 19.33 8.33 -21.72
N LEU A 350 20.23 8.47 -22.67
CA LEU A 350 20.71 9.77 -23.12
C LEU A 350 19.70 10.30 -24.14
N ILE A 351 18.92 11.32 -23.80
CA ILE A 351 18.14 12.07 -24.77
C ILE A 351 19.04 13.24 -25.21
N MET A 352 19.68 13.12 -26.36
CA MET A 352 20.32 14.27 -27.01
C MET A 352 19.22 15.08 -27.70
N PHE A 353 18.94 16.28 -27.21
CA PHE A 353 18.30 17.30 -28.00
C PHE A 353 19.42 17.99 -28.81
N GLU A 354 19.52 17.71 -30.09
CA GLU A 354 20.21 18.62 -31.01
C GLU A 354 19.34 19.88 -31.08
N PHE A 355 19.79 20.96 -30.47
CA PHE A 355 19.30 22.27 -30.79
C PHE A 355 19.85 22.58 -32.17
N LEU A 356 19.02 22.48 -33.21
CA LEU A 356 19.26 23.09 -34.48
C LEU A 356 19.16 24.59 -34.27
N ASP A 357 20.24 25.31 -34.60
CA ASP A 357 20.37 26.77 -34.62
C ASP A 357 19.29 27.45 -35.51
#